data_0dd083983399f34acdcb2d93481b5991
#
_entry.id   0dd083983399f34acdcb2d93481b5991
#
_cell.length_a   1.000
_cell.length_b   1.000
_cell.length_c   1.000
_cell.angle_alpha   90.00
_cell.angle_beta   90.00
_cell.angle_gamma   90.00
#
_symmetry.space_group_name_H-M   'P 1'
#
loop_
_entity.id
_entity.type
_entity.pdbx_description
1 polymer ?
#
loop_
_entity_poly.entity_id
_entity_poly.type
_entity_poly.pdbx_seq_one_letter_code
_entity_poly.pdbx_strand_id
1 'polypeptide(L)'
;NQATEIYATTNQKLSALKEQGLIKEYASASQFLISPQEQQKRLKKWKDYWTDEKQQQVREQLETVAAEYRFRPGSFEPFYQWMNQPFGEYHYTAQEDDLSGKLLNEWQTSADSITMLISQIRISEPNKEAVYQNFNKDPNVVIFDRSYFANKWVSAINDDFYLILYISSFLIFFALWFSYGRIELTLMSFLPMLISWVIILGLMGILGIEFNIINIILSTFIFGIGDDFSIFIMDGLQNKYRTGQKVLNSHKTAIFFSAFTTVVGMGALVFAKHPALQSISLISILGMIAVVLVAYTIQPLIFRFFIAGPASKGLPPYTLIGLIRTVLLFLLFFIGCIVLRILIILLYPVPVRKSSKQRLVCRLIQITCKGILLLAT
;
A
#
# COMPACT_ATOMS: atom_id res chain seq x y z
N ASN A 1 -28.39 -25.03 18.69
CA ASN A 1 -29.55 -24.14 18.95
C ASN A 1 -29.14 -22.67 19.11
N GLN A 2 -28.12 -22.35 19.91
CA GLN A 2 -27.67 -20.97 20.10
C GLN A 2 -27.12 -20.34 18.82
N ALA A 3 -26.37 -21.07 18.01
CA ALA A 3 -25.82 -20.60 16.74
C ALA A 3 -26.94 -20.27 15.72
N THR A 4 -28.00 -21.07 15.68
CA THR A 4 -29.15 -20.82 14.77
C THR A 4 -29.97 -19.59 15.16
N GLU A 5 -30.06 -19.27 16.45
CA GLU A 5 -30.74 -18.04 16.92
C GLU A 5 -29.91 -16.77 16.59
N ILE A 6 -28.59 -16.81 16.82
CA ILE A 6 -27.68 -15.72 16.43
C ILE A 6 -27.75 -15.50 14.93
N TYR A 7 -27.77 -16.58 14.17
CA TYR A 7 -27.86 -16.51 12.71
C TYR A 7 -29.19 -15.95 12.22
N ALA A 8 -30.30 -16.32 12.87
CA ALA A 8 -31.61 -15.78 12.55
C ALA A 8 -31.70 -14.26 12.82
N THR A 9 -31.15 -13.79 13.95
CA THR A 9 -31.07 -12.36 14.26
C THR A 9 -30.17 -11.59 13.27
N THR A 10 -29.08 -12.17 12.86
CA THR A 10 -28.18 -11.60 11.83
C THR A 10 -28.91 -11.48 10.49
N ASN A 11 -29.67 -12.50 10.09
CA ASN A 11 -30.48 -12.44 8.86
C ASN A 11 -31.60 -11.40 8.90
N GLN A 12 -32.25 -11.19 10.04
CA GLN A 12 -33.23 -10.10 10.19
C GLN A 12 -32.54 -8.73 9.97
N LYS A 13 -31.34 -8.53 10.53
CA LYS A 13 -30.56 -7.30 10.28
C LYS A 13 -30.21 -7.16 8.80
N LEU A 14 -29.78 -8.24 8.12
CA LEU A 14 -29.48 -8.23 6.69
C LEU A 14 -30.71 -7.89 5.84
N SER A 15 -31.88 -8.44 6.17
CA SER A 15 -33.12 -8.11 5.49
C SER A 15 -33.47 -6.64 5.66
N ALA A 16 -33.40 -6.10 6.87
CA ALA A 16 -33.65 -4.68 7.13
C ALA A 16 -32.68 -3.75 6.36
N LEU A 17 -31.40 -4.10 6.31
CA LEU A 17 -30.41 -3.35 5.53
C LEU A 17 -30.64 -3.42 4.02
N LYS A 18 -31.21 -4.52 3.52
CA LYS A 18 -31.63 -4.65 2.13
C LYS A 18 -32.82 -3.76 1.82
N GLU A 19 -33.83 -3.72 2.70
CA GLU A 19 -34.98 -2.84 2.57
C GLU A 19 -34.59 -1.36 2.60
N GLN A 20 -33.57 -1.00 3.37
CA GLN A 20 -32.96 0.34 3.40
C GLN A 20 -32.12 0.66 2.15
N GLY A 21 -31.92 -0.29 1.24
CA GLY A 21 -31.11 -0.11 0.03
C GLY A 21 -29.59 -0.06 0.27
N LEU A 22 -29.14 -0.38 1.48
CA LEU A 22 -27.70 -0.43 1.82
C LEU A 22 -27.03 -1.69 1.27
N ILE A 23 -27.77 -2.78 1.16
CA ILE A 23 -27.34 -4.07 0.61
C ILE A 23 -28.12 -4.34 -0.68
N LYS A 24 -27.43 -4.73 -1.75
CA LYS A 24 -28.07 -5.10 -3.03
C LYS A 24 -28.70 -6.48 -2.95
N GLU A 25 -27.90 -7.44 -2.53
CA GLU A 25 -28.29 -8.84 -2.42
C GLU A 25 -27.53 -9.49 -1.27
N TYR A 26 -28.12 -10.50 -0.67
CA TYR A 26 -27.42 -11.39 0.23
C TYR A 26 -27.91 -12.83 0.02
N ALA A 27 -27.00 -13.75 0.22
CA ALA A 27 -27.26 -15.17 0.23
C ALA A 27 -26.81 -15.75 1.57
N SER A 28 -27.63 -16.56 2.18
CA SER A 28 -27.35 -17.11 3.49
C SER A 28 -28.04 -18.46 3.66
N ALA A 29 -27.50 -19.30 4.53
CA ALA A 29 -28.11 -20.58 4.85
C ALA A 29 -29.48 -20.46 5.56
N SER A 30 -29.92 -19.26 5.91
CA SER A 30 -31.21 -19.05 6.59
C SER A 30 -32.42 -19.46 5.76
N GLN A 31 -32.26 -19.57 4.44
CA GLN A 31 -33.31 -20.10 3.56
C GLN A 31 -33.55 -21.60 3.82
N PHE A 32 -32.54 -22.29 4.31
CA PHE A 32 -32.53 -23.75 4.59
C PHE A 32 -32.56 -24.04 6.09
N LEU A 33 -31.95 -23.17 6.91
CA LEU A 33 -31.90 -23.27 8.37
C LEU A 33 -33.01 -22.43 8.99
N ILE A 34 -34.07 -23.10 9.37
CA ILE A 34 -35.20 -22.44 10.08
C ILE A 34 -34.98 -22.60 11.59
N SER A 35 -34.97 -21.48 12.33
CA SER A 35 -34.78 -21.53 13.78
C SER A 35 -35.91 -22.32 14.46
N PRO A 36 -35.64 -22.98 15.62
CA PRO A 36 -36.68 -23.71 16.36
C PRO A 36 -37.93 -22.87 16.66
N GLN A 37 -37.73 -21.59 17.00
CA GLN A 37 -38.82 -20.65 17.26
C GLN A 37 -39.68 -20.42 16.02
N GLU A 38 -39.08 -20.24 14.86
CA GLU A 38 -39.82 -20.06 13.61
C GLU A 38 -40.49 -21.38 13.16
N GLN A 39 -39.87 -22.54 13.42
CA GLN A 39 -40.49 -23.84 13.18
C GLN A 39 -41.77 -24.00 14.03
N GLN A 40 -41.69 -23.71 15.33
CA GLN A 40 -42.82 -23.75 16.22
C GLN A 40 -43.97 -22.80 15.78
N LYS A 41 -43.60 -21.59 15.37
CA LYS A 41 -44.56 -20.61 14.85
C LYS A 41 -45.23 -21.08 13.57
N ARG A 42 -44.53 -21.72 12.64
CA ARG A 42 -45.07 -22.33 11.43
C ARG A 42 -45.94 -23.52 11.73
N LEU A 43 -45.53 -24.41 12.64
CA LEU A 43 -46.29 -25.53 13.09
C LEU A 43 -47.61 -25.08 13.77
N LYS A 44 -47.57 -24.02 14.59
CA LYS A 44 -48.76 -23.45 15.19
C LYS A 44 -49.71 -22.89 14.11
N LYS A 45 -49.19 -22.10 13.16
CA LYS A 45 -50.02 -21.59 12.04
C LYS A 45 -50.62 -22.70 11.20
N TRP A 46 -49.90 -23.82 11.01
CA TRP A 46 -50.37 -24.99 10.29
C TRP A 46 -51.54 -25.64 11.03
N LYS A 47 -51.42 -25.89 12.34
CA LYS A 47 -52.45 -26.44 13.19
C LYS A 47 -53.68 -25.53 13.30
N ASP A 48 -53.46 -24.22 13.45
CA ASP A 48 -54.53 -23.24 13.53
C ASP A 48 -55.31 -23.10 12.20
N TYR A 49 -54.66 -23.34 11.08
CA TYR A 49 -55.28 -23.29 9.76
C TYR A 49 -56.04 -24.57 9.42
N TRP A 50 -55.47 -25.73 9.69
CA TRP A 50 -56.04 -27.06 9.40
C TRP A 50 -56.80 -27.61 10.61
N THR A 51 -57.91 -26.94 10.97
CA THR A 51 -58.81 -27.46 11.97
C THR A 51 -59.58 -28.66 11.40
N ASP A 52 -60.07 -29.56 12.27
CA ASP A 52 -60.84 -30.75 11.86
C ASP A 52 -62.03 -30.39 10.96
N GLU A 53 -62.72 -29.29 11.29
CA GLU A 53 -63.84 -28.77 10.48
C GLU A 53 -63.38 -28.38 9.06
N LYS A 54 -62.23 -27.68 8.95
CA LYS A 54 -61.73 -27.25 7.66
C LYS A 54 -61.17 -28.41 6.83
N GLN A 55 -60.58 -29.37 7.45
CA GLN A 55 -60.11 -30.59 6.78
C GLN A 55 -61.30 -31.37 6.21
N GLN A 56 -62.40 -31.49 6.97
CA GLN A 56 -63.62 -32.15 6.50
C GLN A 56 -64.29 -31.37 5.36
N GLN A 57 -64.37 -30.05 5.47
CA GLN A 57 -64.89 -29.19 4.41
C GLN A 57 -64.13 -29.31 3.11
N VAL A 58 -62.78 -29.29 3.18
CA VAL A 58 -61.91 -29.44 1.99
C VAL A 58 -62.05 -30.84 1.40
N ARG A 59 -62.18 -31.89 2.21
CA ARG A 59 -62.44 -33.26 1.76
C ARG A 59 -63.77 -33.38 1.01
N GLU A 60 -64.84 -32.90 1.56
CA GLU A 60 -66.20 -32.90 0.93
C GLU A 60 -66.17 -32.12 -0.41
N GLN A 61 -65.56 -30.94 -0.42
CA GLN A 61 -65.46 -30.15 -1.65
C GLN A 61 -64.62 -30.83 -2.73
N LEU A 62 -63.46 -31.40 -2.37
CA LEU A 62 -62.61 -32.13 -3.29
C LEU A 62 -63.25 -33.37 -3.84
N GLU A 63 -63.97 -34.14 -3.03
CA GLU A 63 -64.67 -35.33 -3.48
C GLU A 63 -65.83 -34.97 -4.42
N THR A 64 -66.58 -33.89 -4.14
CA THR A 64 -67.64 -33.39 -5.00
C THR A 64 -67.12 -32.97 -6.36
N VAL A 65 -66.06 -32.15 -6.39
CA VAL A 65 -65.40 -31.67 -7.62
C VAL A 65 -64.71 -32.84 -8.36
N ALA A 66 -64.08 -33.75 -7.65
CA ALA A 66 -63.46 -34.93 -8.24
C ALA A 66 -64.46 -35.83 -8.98
N ALA A 67 -65.64 -35.98 -8.43
CA ALA A 67 -66.74 -36.73 -9.08
C ALA A 67 -67.21 -36.06 -10.39
N GLU A 68 -67.36 -34.74 -10.40
CA GLU A 68 -67.70 -33.94 -11.58
C GLU A 68 -66.71 -34.06 -12.69
N TYR A 69 -65.36 -34.04 -12.38
CA TYR A 69 -64.30 -34.17 -13.34
C TYR A 69 -63.86 -35.60 -13.58
N ARG A 70 -64.60 -36.61 -13.13
CA ARG A 70 -64.37 -38.05 -13.28
C ARG A 70 -62.99 -38.53 -12.82
N PHE A 71 -62.48 -38.00 -11.71
CA PHE A 71 -61.31 -38.55 -11.05
C PHE A 71 -61.62 -39.94 -10.46
N ARG A 72 -60.63 -40.81 -10.38
CA ARG A 72 -60.79 -42.12 -9.73
C ARG A 72 -61.01 -41.91 -8.21
N PRO A 73 -61.90 -42.69 -7.58
CA PRO A 73 -62.02 -42.66 -6.12
C PRO A 73 -60.69 -42.89 -5.44
N GLY A 74 -60.36 -42.09 -4.46
CA GLY A 74 -59.09 -42.18 -3.74
C GLY A 74 -57.88 -41.43 -4.37
N SER A 75 -58.06 -40.69 -5.51
CA SER A 75 -56.99 -39.96 -6.15
C SER A 75 -56.34 -38.90 -5.22
N PHE A 76 -57.07 -38.41 -4.23
CA PHE A 76 -56.61 -37.40 -3.28
C PHE A 76 -56.20 -37.97 -1.91
N GLU A 77 -56.21 -39.29 -1.75
CA GLU A 77 -55.83 -39.93 -0.48
C GLU A 77 -54.40 -39.56 -0.01
N PRO A 78 -53.39 -39.50 -0.87
CA PRO A 78 -52.05 -39.04 -0.48
C PRO A 78 -52.03 -37.59 0.07
N PHE A 79 -52.90 -36.71 -0.46
CA PHE A 79 -53.03 -35.33 0.05
C PHE A 79 -53.69 -35.32 1.44
N TYR A 80 -54.74 -36.16 1.67
CA TYR A 80 -55.37 -36.27 2.98
C TYR A 80 -54.42 -36.85 4.02
N GLN A 81 -53.62 -37.84 3.67
CA GLN A 81 -52.61 -38.40 4.54
C GLN A 81 -51.54 -37.35 4.89
N TRP A 82 -51.08 -36.56 3.89
CA TRP A 82 -50.11 -35.49 4.11
C TRP A 82 -50.69 -34.37 5.01
N MET A 83 -51.96 -34.00 4.82
CA MET A 83 -52.64 -32.99 5.61
C MET A 83 -52.79 -33.40 7.09
N ASN A 84 -53.00 -34.69 7.35
CA ASN A 84 -53.16 -35.27 8.69
C ASN A 84 -51.80 -35.69 9.30
N GLN A 85 -50.72 -35.54 8.60
CA GLN A 85 -49.39 -35.98 9.09
C GLN A 85 -49.01 -35.15 10.33
N PRO A 86 -48.56 -35.75 11.42
CA PRO A 86 -48.09 -35.04 12.58
C PRO A 86 -46.70 -34.46 12.28
N PHE A 87 -46.66 -33.21 11.80
CA PHE A 87 -45.42 -32.50 11.64
C PHE A 87 -44.81 -32.14 13.00
N GLY A 88 -43.51 -32.45 13.17
CA GLY A 88 -42.72 -32.15 14.35
C GLY A 88 -41.59 -31.17 14.04
N GLU A 89 -40.83 -30.82 15.06
CA GLU A 89 -39.60 -30.02 14.87
C GLU A 89 -38.55 -30.84 14.11
N TYR A 90 -37.96 -30.20 13.09
CA TYR A 90 -36.88 -30.78 12.32
C TYR A 90 -35.56 -30.45 12.98
N HIS A 91 -34.77 -31.47 13.33
CA HIS A 91 -33.43 -31.32 13.85
C HIS A 91 -32.43 -31.52 12.71
N TYR A 92 -31.71 -30.46 12.38
CA TYR A 92 -30.66 -30.51 11.37
C TYR A 92 -29.51 -31.39 11.90
N THR A 93 -29.31 -32.56 11.32
CA THR A 93 -28.16 -33.42 11.57
C THR A 93 -27.17 -33.25 10.41
N ALA A 94 -25.88 -33.05 10.74
CA ALA A 94 -24.81 -32.92 9.76
C ALA A 94 -24.41 -34.27 9.13
N GLN A 95 -25.37 -35.17 8.86
CA GLN A 95 -25.11 -36.41 8.15
C GLN A 95 -24.92 -36.11 6.66
N GLU A 96 -23.77 -36.51 6.13
CA GLU A 96 -23.34 -36.21 4.74
C GLU A 96 -24.25 -36.78 3.65
N ASP A 97 -25.12 -37.71 3.98
CA ASP A 97 -25.99 -38.39 3.00
C ASP A 97 -27.32 -37.68 2.71
N ASP A 98 -27.70 -36.68 3.52
CA ASP A 98 -28.94 -35.93 3.30
C ASP A 98 -28.66 -34.68 2.44
N LEU A 99 -29.61 -34.34 1.57
CA LEU A 99 -29.54 -33.17 0.67
C LEU A 99 -29.34 -31.87 1.48
N SER A 100 -29.94 -31.80 2.66
CA SER A 100 -29.78 -30.70 3.62
C SER A 100 -28.35 -30.59 4.17
N GLY A 101 -27.67 -31.71 4.45
CA GLY A 101 -26.29 -31.72 4.88
C GLY A 101 -25.31 -31.21 3.82
N LYS A 102 -25.50 -31.62 2.56
CA LYS A 102 -24.65 -31.15 1.43
C LYS A 102 -24.82 -29.65 1.18
N LEU A 103 -26.05 -29.14 1.25
CA LEU A 103 -26.31 -27.70 1.09
C LEU A 103 -25.74 -26.88 2.28
N LEU A 104 -25.76 -27.42 3.49
CA LEU A 104 -25.24 -26.77 4.67
C LEU A 104 -23.71 -26.72 4.69
N ASN A 105 -23.04 -27.73 4.17
CA ASN A 105 -21.56 -27.80 4.14
C ASN A 105 -20.93 -26.66 3.34
N GLU A 106 -21.64 -26.09 2.36
CA GLU A 106 -21.18 -24.89 1.65
C GLU A 106 -21.26 -23.60 2.48
N TRP A 107 -22.17 -23.58 3.47
CA TRP A 107 -22.47 -22.39 4.29
C TRP A 107 -22.03 -22.51 5.72
N GLN A 108 -21.49 -23.66 6.11
CA GLN A 108 -21.04 -23.95 7.45
C GLN A 108 -19.59 -24.43 7.43
N THR A 109 -18.79 -23.88 8.30
CA THR A 109 -17.43 -24.39 8.58
C THR A 109 -17.32 -24.64 10.07
N SER A 110 -16.87 -25.85 10.43
CA SER A 110 -16.62 -26.23 11.82
C SER A 110 -15.15 -26.54 12.02
N ALA A 111 -14.54 -25.90 13.00
CA ALA A 111 -13.17 -26.15 13.42
C ALA A 111 -13.16 -26.24 14.94
N ASP A 112 -12.67 -27.36 15.45
CA ASP A 112 -12.63 -27.69 16.88
C ASP A 112 -14.01 -27.56 17.55
N SER A 113 -14.18 -26.56 18.41
CA SER A 113 -15.43 -26.29 19.14
C SER A 113 -16.22 -25.11 18.57
N ILE A 114 -15.78 -24.52 17.46
CA ILE A 114 -16.40 -23.33 16.87
C ILE A 114 -17.09 -23.72 15.56
N THR A 115 -18.37 -23.40 15.45
CA THR A 115 -19.13 -23.49 14.19
C THR A 115 -19.37 -22.10 13.64
N MET A 116 -18.93 -21.87 12.42
CA MET A 116 -19.14 -20.62 11.68
C MET A 116 -20.18 -20.82 10.58
N LEU A 117 -21.19 -19.95 10.55
CA LEU A 117 -22.18 -19.88 9.49
C LEU A 117 -21.84 -18.70 8.58
N ILE A 118 -21.79 -18.95 7.28
CA ILE A 118 -21.35 -17.98 6.28
C ILE A 118 -22.58 -17.31 5.65
N SER A 119 -22.55 -15.99 5.51
CA SER A 119 -23.51 -15.23 4.71
C SER A 119 -22.74 -14.38 3.70
N GLN A 120 -23.11 -14.46 2.44
CA GLN A 120 -22.49 -13.66 1.37
C GLN A 120 -23.36 -12.43 1.12
N ILE A 121 -22.75 -11.25 1.09
CA ILE A 121 -23.45 -9.99 0.95
C ILE A 121 -22.86 -9.22 -0.21
N ARG A 122 -23.71 -8.71 -1.11
CA ARG A 122 -23.33 -7.84 -2.20
C ARG A 122 -23.64 -6.39 -1.88
N ILE A 123 -22.60 -5.60 -1.68
CA ILE A 123 -22.70 -4.20 -1.27
C ILE A 123 -22.03 -3.32 -2.33
N SER A 124 -22.54 -2.10 -2.54
CA SER A 124 -21.83 -1.07 -3.32
C SER A 124 -20.78 -0.36 -2.47
N GLU A 125 -19.68 0.07 -3.08
CA GLU A 125 -18.56 0.73 -2.37
C GLU A 125 -19.00 1.87 -1.43
N PRO A 126 -19.91 2.80 -1.81
CA PRO A 126 -20.33 3.88 -0.91
C PRO A 126 -21.03 3.42 0.37
N ASN A 127 -21.65 2.24 0.35
CA ASN A 127 -22.44 1.72 1.46
C ASN A 127 -21.66 0.81 2.42
N LYS A 128 -20.41 0.43 2.07
CA LYS A 128 -19.61 -0.52 2.85
C LYS A 128 -19.44 -0.07 4.28
N GLU A 129 -19.03 1.16 4.51
CA GLU A 129 -18.76 1.69 5.84
C GLU A 129 -20.00 1.66 6.73
N ALA A 130 -21.16 2.05 6.18
CA ALA A 130 -22.44 2.02 6.92
C ALA A 130 -22.82 0.59 7.32
N VAL A 131 -22.61 -0.38 6.44
CA VAL A 131 -22.88 -1.80 6.74
C VAL A 131 -21.89 -2.34 7.79
N TYR A 132 -20.61 -1.99 7.70
CA TYR A 132 -19.60 -2.42 8.67
C TYR A 132 -19.90 -1.90 10.08
N GLN A 133 -20.30 -0.64 10.22
CA GLN A 133 -20.67 -0.07 11.52
C GLN A 133 -21.87 -0.78 12.16
N ASN A 134 -22.80 -1.32 11.38
CA ASN A 134 -23.95 -2.07 11.87
C ASN A 134 -23.56 -3.43 12.46
N PHE A 135 -22.49 -4.07 11.96
CA PHE A 135 -22.07 -5.40 12.41
C PHE A 135 -20.84 -5.38 13.31
N ASN A 136 -20.00 -4.35 13.27
CA ASN A 136 -18.74 -4.26 14.02
C ASN A 136 -18.92 -4.29 15.55
N LYS A 137 -20.12 -4.03 16.04
CA LYS A 137 -20.48 -4.06 17.47
C LYS A 137 -21.00 -5.43 17.93
N ASP A 138 -21.19 -6.37 17.03
CA ASP A 138 -21.72 -7.69 17.35
C ASP A 138 -20.58 -8.70 17.54
N PRO A 139 -20.33 -9.16 18.77
CA PRO A 139 -19.19 -10.05 19.07
C PRO A 139 -19.29 -11.42 18.38
N ASN A 140 -20.48 -11.78 17.89
CA ASN A 140 -20.73 -13.06 17.23
C ASN A 140 -20.61 -12.99 15.70
N VAL A 141 -20.35 -11.81 15.15
CA VAL A 141 -20.26 -11.58 13.69
C VAL A 141 -18.85 -11.15 13.31
N VAL A 142 -18.24 -11.88 12.41
CA VAL A 142 -16.96 -11.53 11.80
C VAL A 142 -17.21 -11.11 10.36
N ILE A 143 -16.84 -9.89 10.03
CA ILE A 143 -16.95 -9.38 8.66
C ILE A 143 -15.68 -9.73 7.90
N PHE A 144 -15.83 -10.41 6.78
CA PHE A 144 -14.73 -10.72 5.86
C PHE A 144 -14.99 -10.09 4.51
N ASP A 145 -14.28 -9.00 4.20
CA ASP A 145 -14.27 -8.39 2.86
C ASP A 145 -12.90 -8.62 2.21
N ARG A 146 -12.89 -9.42 1.15
CA ARG A 146 -11.67 -9.72 0.39
C ARG A 146 -10.99 -8.45 -0.14
N SER A 147 -11.76 -7.50 -0.65
CA SER A 147 -11.22 -6.24 -1.18
C SER A 147 -10.64 -5.36 -0.06
N TYR A 148 -11.32 -5.27 1.07
CA TYR A 148 -10.84 -4.53 2.24
C TYR A 148 -9.53 -5.13 2.77
N PHE A 149 -9.49 -6.44 2.94
CA PHE A 149 -8.27 -7.13 3.37
C PHE A 149 -7.13 -6.94 2.36
N ALA A 150 -7.40 -7.13 1.06
CA ALA A 150 -6.39 -6.92 0.03
C ALA A 150 -5.83 -5.49 0.08
N ASN A 151 -6.69 -4.48 0.14
CA ASN A 151 -6.28 -3.07 0.20
C ASN A 151 -5.51 -2.75 1.49
N LYS A 152 -5.96 -3.28 2.62
CA LYS A 152 -5.28 -3.10 3.91
C LYS A 152 -3.89 -3.75 3.93
N TRP A 153 -3.76 -4.94 3.34
CA TRP A 153 -2.47 -5.60 3.18
C TRP A 153 -1.54 -4.83 2.25
N VAL A 154 -2.05 -4.34 1.12
CA VAL A 154 -1.26 -3.51 0.19
C VAL A 154 -0.80 -2.23 0.89
N SER A 155 -1.68 -1.56 1.65
CA SER A 155 -1.31 -0.36 2.41
C SER A 155 -0.25 -0.66 3.46
N ALA A 156 -0.42 -1.72 4.25
CA ALA A 156 0.56 -2.11 5.28
C ALA A 156 1.93 -2.43 4.66
N ILE A 157 1.96 -3.20 3.57
CA ILE A 157 3.21 -3.52 2.86
C ILE A 157 3.84 -2.25 2.28
N ASN A 158 3.05 -1.32 1.78
CA ASN A 158 3.56 -0.04 1.27
C ASN A 158 4.16 0.83 2.38
N ASP A 159 3.53 0.88 3.55
CA ASP A 159 4.04 1.61 4.71
C ASP A 159 5.35 0.99 5.23
N ASP A 160 5.39 -0.34 5.35
CA ASP A 160 6.61 -1.09 5.71
C ASP A 160 7.73 -0.88 4.68
N PHE A 161 7.39 -0.84 3.38
CA PHE A 161 8.33 -0.56 2.32
C PHE A 161 9.01 0.81 2.49
N TYR A 162 8.25 1.87 2.71
CA TYR A 162 8.83 3.20 2.93
C TYR A 162 9.68 3.24 4.20
N LEU A 163 9.24 2.59 5.26
CA LEU A 163 10.01 2.50 6.51
C LEU A 163 11.36 1.81 6.26
N ILE A 164 11.36 0.66 5.61
CA ILE A 164 12.58 -0.09 5.27
C ILE A 164 13.48 0.74 4.36
N LEU A 165 12.92 1.40 3.36
CA LEU A 165 13.66 2.26 2.42
C LEU A 165 14.35 3.42 3.14
N TYR A 166 13.67 4.09 4.07
CA TYR A 166 14.27 5.17 4.86
C TYR A 166 15.35 4.66 5.81
N ILE A 167 15.09 3.57 6.54
CA ILE A 167 16.07 2.98 7.47
C ILE A 167 17.31 2.49 6.70
N SER A 168 17.14 1.76 5.60
CA SER A 168 18.24 1.27 4.79
C SER A 168 19.04 2.42 4.19
N SER A 169 18.38 3.43 3.62
CA SER A 169 19.05 4.64 3.08
C SER A 169 19.87 5.35 4.14
N PHE A 170 19.34 5.47 5.36
CA PHE A 170 20.04 6.09 6.48
C PHE A 170 21.28 5.27 6.88
N LEU A 171 21.13 3.96 7.04
CA LEU A 171 22.25 3.06 7.38
C LEU A 171 23.33 3.08 6.31
N ILE A 172 22.97 3.00 5.04
CA ILE A 172 23.90 3.08 3.91
C ILE A 172 24.63 4.42 3.90
N PHE A 173 23.90 5.53 4.05
CA PHE A 173 24.50 6.85 4.12
C PHE A 173 25.55 6.94 5.24
N PHE A 174 25.24 6.45 6.43
CA PHE A 174 26.17 6.44 7.55
C PHE A 174 27.38 5.52 7.33
N ALA A 175 27.15 4.33 6.77
CA ALA A 175 28.23 3.40 6.43
C ALA A 175 29.19 4.02 5.41
N LEU A 176 28.69 4.68 4.37
CA LEU A 176 29.47 5.41 3.39
C LEU A 176 30.22 6.59 4.02
N TRP A 177 29.55 7.33 4.90
CA TRP A 177 30.17 8.46 5.58
C TRP A 177 31.33 8.01 6.48
N PHE A 178 31.13 6.93 7.21
CA PHE A 178 32.19 6.34 8.03
C PHE A 178 33.36 5.81 7.16
N SER A 179 33.05 5.17 6.03
CA SER A 179 34.06 4.63 5.10
C SER A 179 34.88 5.72 4.41
N TYR A 180 34.23 6.77 3.90
CA TYR A 180 34.95 7.83 3.17
C TYR A 180 35.52 8.92 4.06
N GLY A 181 35.01 9.09 5.27
CA GLY A 181 35.40 10.13 6.21
C GLY A 181 35.13 11.57 5.75
N ARG A 182 34.46 11.73 4.59
CA ARG A 182 34.09 13.02 4.00
C ARG A 182 32.68 12.97 3.47
N ILE A 183 31.88 13.94 3.88
CA ILE A 183 30.46 14.00 3.53
C ILE A 183 30.24 14.25 2.04
N GLU A 184 31.17 14.96 1.37
CA GLU A 184 31.10 15.22 -0.07
C GLU A 184 31.20 13.93 -0.88
N LEU A 185 32.13 13.05 -0.53
CA LEU A 185 32.30 11.75 -1.18
C LEU A 185 31.10 10.84 -0.91
N THR A 186 30.60 10.89 0.30
CA THR A 186 29.38 10.16 0.68
C THR A 186 28.20 10.61 -0.17
N LEU A 187 27.97 11.92 -0.29
CA LEU A 187 26.89 12.45 -1.13
C LEU A 187 27.06 12.10 -2.61
N MET A 188 28.29 12.14 -3.13
CA MET A 188 28.57 11.76 -4.52
C MET A 188 28.37 10.27 -4.80
N SER A 189 28.51 9.41 -3.79
CA SER A 189 28.21 7.97 -3.90
C SER A 189 26.73 7.68 -3.71
N PHE A 190 26.06 8.42 -2.84
CA PHE A 190 24.66 8.23 -2.50
C PHE A 190 23.69 8.85 -3.53
N LEU A 191 24.05 10.00 -4.10
CA LEU A 191 23.20 10.73 -5.05
C LEU A 191 22.82 9.95 -6.32
N PRO A 192 23.73 9.17 -6.95
CA PRO A 192 23.42 8.34 -8.11
C PRO A 192 22.31 7.34 -7.85
N MET A 193 22.26 6.76 -6.65
CA MET A 193 21.21 5.83 -6.22
C MET A 193 19.84 6.52 -6.19
N LEU A 194 19.75 7.70 -5.56
CA LEU A 194 18.50 8.48 -5.55
C LEU A 194 18.06 8.87 -6.96
N ILE A 195 19.00 9.27 -7.83
CA ILE A 195 18.69 9.61 -9.22
C ILE A 195 18.17 8.38 -9.98
N SER A 196 18.81 7.22 -9.80
CA SER A 196 18.35 5.96 -10.41
C SER A 196 16.93 5.62 -9.97
N TRP A 197 16.63 5.81 -8.68
CA TRP A 197 15.29 5.60 -8.15
C TRP A 197 14.24 6.49 -8.81
N VAL A 198 14.52 7.79 -8.93
CA VAL A 198 13.62 8.73 -9.61
C VAL A 198 13.42 8.34 -11.08
N ILE A 199 14.48 7.91 -11.77
CA ILE A 199 14.40 7.44 -13.17
C ILE A 199 13.54 6.19 -13.26
N ILE A 200 13.69 5.23 -12.35
CA ILE A 200 12.87 4.01 -12.33
C ILE A 200 11.40 4.36 -12.15
N LEU A 201 11.07 5.23 -11.19
CA LEU A 201 9.70 5.70 -10.98
C LEU A 201 9.12 6.40 -12.21
N GLY A 202 9.94 7.24 -12.85
CA GLY A 202 9.57 7.92 -14.10
C GLY A 202 9.30 6.94 -15.25
N LEU A 203 10.16 5.93 -15.43
CA LEU A 203 10.00 4.90 -16.45
C LEU A 203 8.74 4.04 -16.19
N MET A 204 8.50 3.65 -14.93
CA MET A 204 7.28 2.94 -14.56
C MET A 204 6.02 3.74 -14.91
N GLY A 205 6.03 5.06 -14.58
CA GLY A 205 4.91 5.94 -14.91
C GLY A 205 4.67 6.07 -16.42
N ILE A 206 5.73 6.18 -17.24
CA ILE A 206 5.62 6.27 -18.70
C ILE A 206 5.09 4.96 -19.30
N LEU A 207 5.51 3.81 -18.75
CA LEU A 207 5.10 2.49 -19.23
C LEU A 207 3.77 2.03 -18.66
N GLY A 208 3.14 2.78 -17.77
CA GLY A 208 1.89 2.41 -17.10
C GLY A 208 2.03 1.20 -16.18
N ILE A 209 3.22 0.98 -15.62
CA ILE A 209 3.47 -0.14 -14.70
C ILE A 209 3.11 0.32 -13.29
N GLU A 210 2.06 -0.25 -12.73
CA GLU A 210 1.62 0.04 -11.36
C GLU A 210 2.41 -0.79 -10.33
N PHE A 211 2.56 -0.22 -9.14
CA PHE A 211 3.09 -0.97 -8.01
C PHE A 211 2.11 -2.07 -7.58
N ASN A 212 2.63 -3.26 -7.42
CA ASN A 212 1.94 -4.36 -6.77
C ASN A 212 2.78 -4.88 -5.59
N ILE A 213 2.20 -5.70 -4.75
CA ILE A 213 2.83 -6.23 -3.53
C ILE A 213 4.22 -6.83 -3.82
N ILE A 214 4.37 -7.48 -4.96
CA ILE A 214 5.58 -8.23 -5.29
C ILE A 214 6.65 -7.29 -5.86
N ASN A 215 6.29 -6.36 -6.74
CA ASN A 215 7.26 -5.45 -7.35
C ASN A 215 7.73 -4.34 -6.40
N ILE A 216 6.95 -4.01 -5.36
CA ILE A 216 7.39 -3.13 -4.26
C ILE A 216 8.60 -3.74 -3.55
N ILE A 217 8.55 -5.01 -3.18
CA ILE A 217 9.67 -5.71 -2.52
C ILE A 217 10.91 -5.70 -3.41
N LEU A 218 10.73 -5.94 -4.70
CA LEU A 218 11.83 -5.96 -5.65
C LEU A 218 12.49 -4.59 -5.83
N SER A 219 11.72 -3.50 -5.77
CA SER A 219 12.29 -2.16 -5.91
C SER A 219 13.27 -1.82 -4.79
N THR A 220 13.05 -2.34 -3.57
CA THR A 220 14.02 -2.25 -2.47
C THR A 220 15.33 -2.98 -2.79
N PHE A 221 15.23 -4.14 -3.44
CA PHE A 221 16.39 -4.92 -3.85
C PHE A 221 17.23 -4.19 -4.93
N ILE A 222 16.57 -3.58 -5.91
CA ILE A 222 17.25 -2.77 -6.95
C ILE A 222 17.96 -1.57 -6.32
N PHE A 223 17.35 -0.97 -5.30
CA PHE A 223 17.95 0.12 -4.54
C PHE A 223 19.28 -0.31 -3.90
N GLY A 224 19.34 -1.47 -3.26
CA GLY A 224 20.57 -2.01 -2.67
C GLY A 224 21.66 -2.33 -3.70
N ILE A 225 21.32 -2.94 -4.84
CA ILE A 225 22.30 -3.21 -5.91
C ILE A 225 22.86 -1.91 -6.51
N GLY A 226 22.03 -0.86 -6.58
CA GLY A 226 22.45 0.44 -7.07
C GLY A 226 23.57 1.06 -6.24
N ASP A 227 23.54 0.84 -4.94
CA ASP A 227 24.59 1.26 -4.01
C ASP A 227 25.93 0.59 -4.29
N ASP A 228 25.93 -0.72 -4.47
CA ASP A 228 27.15 -1.48 -4.72
C ASP A 228 27.87 -0.96 -5.97
N PHE A 229 27.14 -0.71 -7.06
CA PHE A 229 27.73 -0.18 -8.29
C PHE A 229 28.25 1.24 -8.11
N SER A 230 27.56 2.06 -7.35
CA SER A 230 27.99 3.42 -7.02
C SER A 230 29.29 3.41 -6.20
N ILE A 231 29.42 2.52 -5.21
CA ILE A 231 30.63 2.34 -4.40
C ILE A 231 31.82 1.95 -5.27
N PHE A 232 31.67 0.96 -6.14
CA PHE A 232 32.75 0.53 -7.04
C PHE A 232 33.20 1.62 -8.01
N ILE A 233 32.25 2.38 -8.57
CA ILE A 233 32.61 3.51 -9.45
C ILE A 233 33.34 4.60 -8.65
N MET A 234 32.89 4.91 -7.42
CA MET A 234 33.55 5.91 -6.59
C MET A 234 34.97 5.49 -6.21
N ASP A 235 35.16 4.23 -5.83
CA ASP A 235 36.47 3.70 -5.54
C ASP A 235 37.39 3.79 -6.76
N GLY A 236 36.91 3.39 -7.93
CA GLY A 236 37.67 3.54 -9.19
C GLY A 236 38.01 4.98 -9.55
N LEU A 237 37.10 5.94 -9.29
CA LEU A 237 37.35 7.37 -9.51
C LEU A 237 38.38 7.93 -8.53
N GLN A 238 38.28 7.57 -7.25
CA GLN A 238 39.22 7.98 -6.21
C GLN A 238 40.61 7.43 -6.50
N ASN A 239 40.74 6.13 -6.83
CA ASN A 239 42.01 5.51 -7.16
C ASN A 239 42.64 6.16 -8.41
N LYS A 240 41.88 6.42 -9.45
CA LYS A 240 42.32 7.14 -10.63
C LYS A 240 42.83 8.57 -10.27
N TYR A 241 42.12 9.26 -9.38
CA TYR A 241 42.52 10.61 -8.95
C TYR A 241 43.79 10.63 -8.10
N ARG A 242 43.96 9.64 -7.18
CA ARG A 242 45.08 9.57 -6.25
C ARG A 242 46.36 9.00 -6.87
N THR A 243 46.23 7.95 -7.67
CA THR A 243 47.37 7.16 -8.15
C THR A 243 47.58 7.23 -9.66
N GLY A 244 46.62 7.78 -10.42
CA GLY A 244 46.65 7.77 -11.89
C GLY A 244 46.35 6.40 -12.51
N GLN A 245 46.13 5.36 -11.72
CA GLN A 245 45.87 4.00 -12.21
C GLN A 245 44.50 3.88 -12.91
N LYS A 246 44.44 3.09 -13.99
CA LYS A 246 43.21 2.87 -14.77
C LYS A 246 42.29 1.81 -14.17
N VAL A 247 42.19 1.73 -12.85
CA VAL A 247 41.33 0.75 -12.12
C VAL A 247 39.85 0.95 -12.43
N LEU A 248 39.43 2.17 -12.72
CA LEU A 248 38.06 2.49 -13.07
C LEU A 248 37.50 1.64 -14.23
N ASN A 249 38.34 1.34 -15.24
CA ASN A 249 37.87 0.53 -16.39
C ASN A 249 37.60 -0.91 -15.98
N SER A 250 38.41 -1.47 -15.07
CA SER A 250 38.19 -2.82 -14.52
C SER A 250 36.90 -2.88 -13.71
N HIS A 251 36.63 -1.87 -12.85
CA HIS A 251 35.40 -1.78 -12.10
C HIS A 251 34.17 -1.66 -13.02
N LYS A 252 34.25 -0.83 -14.06
CA LYS A 252 33.18 -0.74 -15.07
C LYS A 252 32.90 -2.08 -15.75
N THR A 253 33.95 -2.80 -16.15
CA THR A 253 33.80 -4.12 -16.77
C THR A 253 33.15 -5.11 -15.81
N ALA A 254 33.59 -5.13 -14.55
CA ALA A 254 32.97 -6.01 -13.53
C ALA A 254 31.48 -5.69 -13.29
N ILE A 255 31.13 -4.41 -13.16
CA ILE A 255 29.74 -3.95 -13.00
C ILE A 255 28.92 -4.35 -14.22
N PHE A 256 29.44 -4.17 -15.45
CA PHE A 256 28.74 -4.55 -16.66
C PHE A 256 28.38 -6.04 -16.67
N PHE A 257 29.34 -6.93 -16.38
CA PHE A 257 29.08 -8.36 -16.34
C PHE A 257 28.12 -8.75 -15.20
N SER A 258 28.26 -8.14 -14.03
CA SER A 258 27.33 -8.35 -12.90
C SER A 258 25.91 -7.94 -13.27
N ALA A 259 25.73 -6.75 -13.82
CA ALA A 259 24.43 -6.27 -14.26
C ALA A 259 23.85 -7.14 -15.39
N PHE A 260 24.68 -7.53 -16.36
CA PHE A 260 24.28 -8.38 -17.48
C PHE A 260 23.77 -9.74 -16.98
N THR A 261 24.50 -10.41 -16.10
CA THR A 261 24.09 -11.71 -15.54
C THR A 261 22.78 -11.59 -14.75
N THR A 262 22.62 -10.50 -13.99
CA THR A 262 21.38 -10.23 -13.26
C THR A 262 20.22 -9.96 -14.20
N VAL A 263 20.40 -9.16 -15.25
CA VAL A 263 19.38 -8.90 -16.27
C VAL A 263 18.97 -10.18 -17.00
N VAL A 264 19.93 -11.05 -17.34
CA VAL A 264 19.63 -12.35 -17.97
C VAL A 264 18.86 -13.27 -17.02
N GLY A 265 19.30 -13.36 -15.75
CA GLY A 265 18.64 -14.20 -14.74
C GLY A 265 17.20 -13.75 -14.44
N MET A 266 17.01 -12.46 -14.18
CA MET A 266 15.69 -11.90 -13.93
C MET A 266 14.85 -11.80 -15.20
N GLY A 267 15.49 -11.61 -16.37
CA GLY A 267 14.85 -11.56 -17.67
C GLY A 267 14.16 -12.86 -18.08
N ALA A 268 14.63 -14.00 -17.57
CA ALA A 268 13.97 -15.28 -17.79
C ALA A 268 12.53 -15.30 -17.26
N LEU A 269 12.22 -14.49 -16.23
CA LEU A 269 10.87 -14.37 -15.66
C LEU A 269 9.87 -13.66 -16.60
N VAL A 270 10.32 -12.98 -17.67
CA VAL A 270 9.43 -12.39 -18.69
C VAL A 270 8.57 -13.48 -19.35
N PHE A 271 9.11 -14.68 -19.49
CA PHE A 271 8.42 -15.82 -20.10
C PHE A 271 7.48 -16.56 -19.12
N ALA A 272 7.39 -16.12 -17.86
CA ALA A 272 6.49 -16.73 -16.89
C ALA A 272 5.02 -16.48 -17.26
N LYS A 273 4.14 -17.44 -16.95
CA LYS A 273 2.69 -17.29 -17.20
C LYS A 273 2.01 -16.33 -16.21
N HIS A 274 2.62 -16.12 -15.04
CA HIS A 274 2.03 -15.31 -13.98
C HIS A 274 2.36 -13.82 -14.18
N PRO A 275 1.35 -12.91 -14.28
CA PRO A 275 1.59 -11.49 -14.54
C PRO A 275 2.53 -10.80 -13.54
N ALA A 276 2.48 -11.22 -12.27
CA ALA A 276 3.35 -10.66 -11.24
C ALA A 276 4.83 -10.96 -11.51
N LEU A 277 5.17 -12.16 -12.00
CA LEU A 277 6.55 -12.52 -12.35
C LEU A 277 7.04 -11.75 -13.57
N GLN A 278 6.18 -11.48 -14.54
CA GLN A 278 6.49 -10.61 -15.69
C GLN A 278 6.78 -9.17 -15.22
N SER A 279 5.96 -8.63 -14.31
CA SER A 279 6.16 -7.30 -13.74
C SER A 279 7.49 -7.21 -12.99
N ILE A 280 7.84 -8.23 -12.19
CA ILE A 280 9.14 -8.34 -11.52
C ILE A 280 10.29 -8.22 -12.53
N SER A 281 10.23 -9.01 -13.59
CA SER A 281 11.27 -9.04 -14.60
C SER A 281 11.45 -7.69 -15.29
N LEU A 282 10.35 -7.07 -15.73
CA LEU A 282 10.39 -5.77 -16.40
C LEU A 282 11.02 -4.69 -15.50
N ILE A 283 10.59 -4.59 -14.25
CA ILE A 283 11.11 -3.60 -13.31
C ILE A 283 12.58 -3.87 -13.00
N SER A 284 12.98 -5.15 -12.87
CA SER A 284 14.38 -5.51 -12.65
C SER A 284 15.28 -5.09 -13.82
N ILE A 285 14.85 -5.38 -15.04
CA ILE A 285 15.60 -5.01 -16.24
C ILE A 285 15.74 -3.48 -16.34
N LEU A 286 14.62 -2.76 -16.22
CA LEU A 286 14.61 -1.30 -16.29
C LEU A 286 15.45 -0.68 -15.17
N GLY A 287 15.28 -1.19 -13.95
CA GLY A 287 16.02 -0.72 -12.78
C GLY A 287 17.52 -0.93 -12.94
N MET A 288 17.93 -2.11 -13.36
CA MET A 288 19.34 -2.43 -13.57
C MET A 288 19.98 -1.55 -14.65
N ILE A 289 19.28 -1.36 -15.77
CA ILE A 289 19.76 -0.47 -16.84
C ILE A 289 19.89 0.97 -16.33
N ALA A 290 18.88 1.46 -15.62
CA ALA A 290 18.91 2.82 -15.07
C ALA A 290 20.09 3.02 -14.10
N VAL A 291 20.28 2.08 -13.17
CA VAL A 291 21.38 2.12 -12.18
C VAL A 291 22.75 2.15 -12.86
N VAL A 292 22.98 1.24 -13.83
CA VAL A 292 24.26 1.18 -14.56
C VAL A 292 24.50 2.46 -15.35
N LEU A 293 23.50 2.96 -16.06
CA LEU A 293 23.62 4.22 -16.82
C LEU A 293 23.96 5.40 -15.91
N VAL A 294 23.28 5.54 -14.78
CA VAL A 294 23.55 6.61 -13.82
C VAL A 294 24.95 6.49 -13.22
N ALA A 295 25.33 5.28 -12.78
CA ALA A 295 26.65 5.04 -12.22
C ALA A 295 27.78 5.31 -13.23
N TYR A 296 27.56 5.03 -14.54
CA TYR A 296 28.59 5.23 -15.56
C TYR A 296 28.66 6.65 -16.09
N THR A 297 27.59 7.42 -16.04
CA THR A 297 27.50 8.75 -16.63
C THR A 297 27.46 9.85 -15.59
N ILE A 298 26.45 9.82 -14.74
CA ILE A 298 26.17 10.91 -13.79
C ILE A 298 27.21 10.95 -12.67
N GLN A 299 27.59 9.82 -12.12
CA GLN A 299 28.54 9.78 -11.01
C GLN A 299 29.95 10.28 -11.39
N PRO A 300 30.58 9.86 -12.50
CA PRO A 300 31.82 10.44 -12.95
C PRO A 300 31.72 11.94 -13.30
N LEU A 301 30.55 12.39 -13.80
CA LEU A 301 30.33 13.79 -14.12
C LEU A 301 30.27 14.65 -12.85
N ILE A 302 29.58 14.17 -11.80
CA ILE A 302 29.55 14.83 -10.49
C ILE A 302 30.96 14.88 -9.90
N PHE A 303 31.70 13.77 -9.90
CA PHE A 303 33.05 13.71 -9.37
C PHE A 303 33.99 14.66 -10.13
N ARG A 304 33.90 14.70 -11.46
CA ARG A 304 34.65 15.65 -12.30
C ARG A 304 34.30 17.09 -11.99
N PHE A 305 33.06 17.41 -11.80
CA PHE A 305 32.59 18.77 -11.53
C PHE A 305 33.08 19.29 -10.18
N PHE A 306 32.97 18.51 -9.13
CA PHE A 306 33.30 18.94 -7.77
C PHE A 306 34.75 18.73 -7.35
N ILE A 307 35.45 17.72 -7.88
CA ILE A 307 36.76 17.32 -7.42
C ILE A 307 37.81 17.48 -8.54
N ALA A 308 37.69 16.70 -9.63
CA ALA A 308 38.76 16.61 -10.63
C ALA A 308 38.90 17.91 -11.47
N GLY A 309 37.78 18.59 -11.76
CA GLY A 309 37.80 19.84 -12.55
C GLY A 309 38.49 21.01 -11.83
N PRO A 310 38.13 21.35 -10.60
CA PRO A 310 38.86 22.34 -9.80
C PRO A 310 40.32 21.97 -9.64
N ALA A 311 40.64 20.72 -9.27
CA ALA A 311 42.00 20.28 -9.09
C ALA A 311 42.86 20.39 -10.35
N SER A 312 42.31 20.12 -11.54
CA SER A 312 43.01 20.29 -12.81
C SER A 312 43.38 21.76 -13.14
N LYS A 313 42.68 22.72 -12.51
CA LYS A 313 42.94 24.16 -12.61
C LYS A 313 43.79 24.69 -11.45
N GLY A 314 44.36 23.83 -10.60
CA GLY A 314 45.09 24.22 -9.40
C GLY A 314 44.25 24.80 -8.27
N LEU A 315 42.93 24.67 -8.36
CA LEU A 315 41.99 25.11 -7.33
C LEU A 315 41.69 23.96 -6.35
N PRO A 316 41.43 24.27 -5.08
CA PRO A 316 41.00 23.26 -4.13
C PRO A 316 39.64 22.65 -4.55
N PRO A 317 39.39 21.35 -4.29
CA PRO A 317 38.13 20.72 -4.53
C PRO A 317 36.98 21.44 -3.78
N TYR A 318 35.81 21.49 -4.35
CA TYR A 318 34.63 22.05 -3.67
C TYR A 318 34.28 21.17 -2.46
N THR A 319 34.25 21.79 -1.28
CA THR A 319 33.84 21.14 -0.04
C THR A 319 32.49 21.69 0.40
N LEU A 320 31.66 20.87 1.06
CA LEU A 320 30.38 21.29 1.60
C LEU A 320 30.57 22.44 2.61
N ILE A 321 31.59 22.34 3.45
CA ILE A 321 31.95 23.37 4.41
C ILE A 321 32.32 24.67 3.69
N GLY A 322 33.10 24.60 2.59
CA GLY A 322 33.44 25.75 1.76
C GLY A 322 32.20 26.38 1.13
N LEU A 323 31.26 25.57 0.65
CA LEU A 323 30.01 26.05 0.05
C LEU A 323 29.11 26.72 1.10
N ILE A 324 28.94 26.10 2.27
CA ILE A 324 28.17 26.69 3.38
C ILE A 324 28.81 28.00 3.82
N ARG A 325 30.14 28.03 3.98
CA ARG A 325 30.89 29.23 4.33
C ARG A 325 30.67 30.33 3.29
N THR A 326 30.73 29.99 2.01
CA THR A 326 30.51 30.96 0.93
C THR A 326 29.09 31.53 0.96
N VAL A 327 28.08 30.67 1.08
CA VAL A 327 26.66 31.10 1.19
C VAL A 327 26.45 31.98 2.42
N LEU A 328 27.03 31.61 3.57
CA LEU A 328 26.93 32.36 4.80
C LEU A 328 27.60 33.73 4.69
N LEU A 329 28.76 33.82 4.03
CA LEU A 329 29.44 35.08 3.77
C LEU A 329 28.60 36.00 2.85
N PHE A 330 28.00 35.46 1.77
CA PHE A 330 27.10 36.22 0.91
C PHE A 330 25.87 36.71 1.67
N LEU A 331 25.25 35.86 2.49
CA LEU A 331 24.08 36.22 3.28
C LEU A 331 24.43 37.31 4.29
N LEU A 332 25.58 37.22 4.95
CA LEU A 332 26.09 38.19 5.90
C LEU A 332 26.42 39.53 5.21
N PHE A 333 26.96 39.48 4.00
CA PHE A 333 27.17 40.65 3.14
C PHE A 333 25.85 41.36 2.78
N PHE A 334 24.83 40.61 2.31
CA PHE A 334 23.54 41.18 1.96
C PHE A 334 22.83 41.78 3.18
N ILE A 335 22.84 41.08 4.34
CA ILE A 335 22.29 41.61 5.58
C ILE A 335 23.03 42.88 5.98
N GLY A 336 24.36 42.90 5.89
CA GLY A 336 25.17 44.08 6.17
C GLY A 336 24.79 45.28 5.27
N CYS A 337 24.59 45.05 3.99
CA CYS A 337 24.13 46.08 3.06
C CYS A 337 22.76 46.63 3.41
N ILE A 338 21.81 45.76 3.80
CA ILE A 338 20.45 46.20 4.22
C ILE A 338 20.54 47.03 5.51
N VAL A 339 21.29 46.55 6.49
CA VAL A 339 21.48 47.27 7.78
C VAL A 339 22.11 48.65 7.54
N LEU A 340 23.17 48.73 6.74
CA LEU A 340 23.79 50.00 6.37
C LEU A 340 22.82 50.91 5.66
N ARG A 341 21.98 50.39 4.76
CA ARG A 341 20.93 51.16 4.04
C ARG A 341 19.92 51.75 5.04
N ILE A 342 19.42 50.93 5.95
CA ILE A 342 18.47 51.39 7.00
C ILE A 342 19.12 52.47 7.86
N LEU A 343 20.38 52.27 8.27
CA LEU A 343 21.10 53.17 9.11
C LEU A 343 21.36 54.52 8.42
N ILE A 344 21.64 54.52 7.13
CA ILE A 344 21.78 55.77 6.33
C ILE A 344 20.45 56.51 6.26
N ILE A 345 19.32 55.82 6.07
CA ILE A 345 17.99 56.39 6.01
C ILE A 345 17.64 57.03 7.40
N LEU A 346 17.94 56.32 8.50
CA LEU A 346 17.70 56.82 9.84
C LEU A 346 18.59 58.04 10.22
N LEU A 347 19.81 58.11 9.69
CA LEU A 347 20.73 59.22 9.87
C LEU A 347 20.41 60.47 8.99
N TYR A 348 19.57 60.29 7.98
CA TYR A 348 19.23 61.37 7.06
C TYR A 348 18.55 62.58 7.73
N PRO A 349 17.51 62.41 8.57
CA PRO A 349 16.81 63.52 9.23
C PRO A 349 17.55 64.15 10.41
N VAL A 350 18.63 63.54 10.91
CA VAL A 350 19.34 64.01 12.10
C VAL A 350 20.16 65.26 11.74
N PRO A 351 20.07 66.42 12.46
CA PRO A 351 20.78 67.66 12.17
C PRO A 351 22.25 67.62 12.63
N VAL A 352 23.06 66.73 12.05
CA VAL A 352 24.50 66.62 12.34
C VAL A 352 25.30 67.03 11.09
N ARG A 353 26.51 67.64 11.31
CA ARG A 353 27.38 68.06 10.21
C ARG A 353 27.65 66.91 9.18
N LYS A 354 27.48 67.19 7.89
CA LYS A 354 27.59 66.26 6.79
C LYS A 354 28.89 65.41 6.83
N SER A 355 30.02 66.03 7.23
CA SER A 355 31.34 65.36 7.37
C SER A 355 31.40 64.34 8.50
N SER A 356 30.61 64.52 9.55
CA SER A 356 30.55 63.55 10.70
C SER A 356 29.69 62.36 10.33
N LYS A 357 28.59 62.53 9.57
CA LYS A 357 27.77 61.43 9.06
C LYS A 357 28.58 60.52 8.10
N GLN A 358 29.33 61.14 7.20
CA GLN A 358 30.19 60.41 6.26
C GLN A 358 31.26 59.60 6.96
N ARG A 359 31.95 60.16 7.96
CA ARG A 359 32.95 59.44 8.79
C ARG A 359 32.36 58.24 9.54
N LEU A 360 31.15 58.37 10.06
CA LEU A 360 30.48 57.30 10.78
C LEU A 360 30.07 56.17 9.83
N VAL A 361 29.49 56.48 8.66
CA VAL A 361 29.15 55.49 7.63
C VAL A 361 30.40 54.77 7.13
N CYS A 362 31.49 55.51 6.81
CA CYS A 362 32.75 54.92 6.37
C CYS A 362 33.34 53.98 7.44
N ARG A 363 33.33 54.34 8.71
CA ARG A 363 33.78 53.48 9.80
C ARG A 363 32.93 52.19 9.91
N LEU A 364 31.61 52.29 9.79
CA LEU A 364 30.72 51.13 9.81
C LEU A 364 30.96 50.20 8.62
N ILE A 365 31.16 50.76 7.44
CA ILE A 365 31.53 49.96 6.25
C ILE A 365 32.86 49.25 6.46
N GLN A 366 33.87 49.94 7.03
CA GLN A 366 35.17 49.33 7.31
C GLN A 366 35.11 48.21 8.33
N ILE A 367 34.29 48.37 9.40
CA ILE A 367 34.09 47.34 10.44
C ILE A 367 33.38 46.11 9.85
N THR A 368 32.29 46.32 9.07
CA THR A 368 31.57 45.22 8.39
C THR A 368 32.46 44.51 7.38
N CYS A 369 33.20 45.21 6.54
CA CYS A 369 34.12 44.59 5.58
C CYS A 369 35.28 43.83 6.24
N LYS A 370 35.84 44.40 7.36
CA LYS A 370 36.84 43.68 8.15
C LYS A 370 36.30 42.39 8.77
N GLY A 371 35.09 42.46 9.34
CA GLY A 371 34.39 41.28 9.92
C GLY A 371 34.14 40.18 8.85
N ILE A 372 33.72 40.56 7.65
CA ILE A 372 33.50 39.62 6.56
C ILE A 372 34.83 39.02 6.06
N LEU A 373 35.87 39.81 5.95
CA LEU A 373 37.20 39.35 5.57
C LEU A 373 37.81 38.36 6.60
N LEU A 374 37.64 38.64 7.91
CA LEU A 374 38.07 37.75 8.99
C LEU A 374 37.34 36.40 8.98
N LEU A 375 36.09 36.35 8.57
CA LEU A 375 35.31 35.13 8.40
C LEU A 375 35.64 34.44 7.06
N ALA A 376 36.19 35.13 6.10
CA ALA A 376 36.56 34.59 4.79
C ALA A 376 37.94 33.91 4.80
N THR A 377 38.83 34.29 5.67
CA THR A 377 40.12 33.61 5.91
C THR A 377 39.98 32.45 6.88
#